data_c49c07c2ea74ddb9ac4942ae71f5c65e
#
_entry.id   c49c07c2ea74ddb9ac4942ae71f5c65e
#
_cell.length_a   1.000
_cell.length_b   1.000
_cell.length_c   1.000
_cell.angle_alpha   90.00
_cell.angle_beta   90.00
_cell.angle_gamma   90.00
#
_symmetry.space_group_name_H-M   'P 1'
#
loop_
_entity.id
_entity.type
_entity.pdbx_description
1 polymer ?
#
loop_
_entity_poly.entity_id
_entity_poly.type
_entity_poly.pdbx_seq_one_letter_code
_entity_poly.pdbx_strand_id
1 'polypeptide(L)'
;MAAEDIGLADPQALQLAIAARDAFHMLGPPEGYLPLAEMVIYLATAPKSNASYRGLSAALEAARETPAAQVPMHIRNAPTRLMKELGYNEGYQYAHSVPEAYIPQEYLPEELRGSVFYEPGPYGFEKEVAKRLAWWADLKAKVSTPPSPQGDKSGDGPNAKEQEK
;
A
#
# COMPACT_ATOMS: atom_id res chain seq x y z
N MET A 1 -13.08 -19.23 -5.49
CA MET A 1 -13.01 -19.40 -4.01
C MET A 1 -11.71 -18.84 -3.45
N ALA A 2 -10.51 -19.42 -3.69
CA ALA A 2 -9.27 -18.97 -3.02
C ALA A 2 -8.95 -17.47 -3.16
N ALA A 3 -9.04 -16.91 -4.38
CA ALA A 3 -8.77 -15.49 -4.61
C ALA A 3 -9.97 -14.58 -4.35
N GLU A 4 -11.20 -15.05 -4.58
CA GLU A 4 -12.41 -14.23 -4.52
C GLU A 4 -13.03 -14.19 -3.12
N ASP A 5 -13.16 -15.36 -2.46
CA ASP A 5 -13.88 -15.48 -1.19
C ASP A 5 -12.95 -15.46 0.03
N ILE A 6 -11.68 -15.86 -0.15
CA ILE A 6 -10.66 -15.88 0.91
C ILE A 6 -9.74 -14.67 0.75
N GLY A 7 -9.21 -14.46 -0.45
CA GLY A 7 -8.37 -13.31 -0.77
C GLY A 7 -7.21 -13.13 0.19
N LEU A 8 -7.03 -11.89 0.65
CA LEU A 8 -5.98 -11.53 1.61
C LEU A 8 -6.32 -11.85 3.08
N ALA A 9 -7.50 -12.38 3.38
CA ALA A 9 -7.75 -12.92 4.72
C ALA A 9 -6.81 -14.11 5.01
N ASP A 10 -6.47 -14.89 3.97
CA ASP A 10 -5.41 -15.90 4.02
C ASP A 10 -4.64 -15.98 2.69
N PRO A 11 -3.48 -15.32 2.58
CA PRO A 11 -2.67 -15.30 1.35
C PRO A 11 -2.17 -16.68 0.90
N GLN A 12 -2.13 -17.68 1.78
CA GLN A 12 -1.68 -19.04 1.45
C GLN A 12 -2.73 -19.82 0.67
N ALA A 13 -3.99 -19.43 0.74
CA ALA A 13 -5.11 -20.14 0.12
C ALA A 13 -4.92 -20.33 -1.39
N LEU A 14 -4.50 -19.29 -2.11
CA LEU A 14 -4.26 -19.36 -3.54
C LEU A 14 -3.04 -20.24 -3.88
N GLN A 15 -1.97 -20.14 -3.09
CA GLN A 15 -0.76 -20.94 -3.27
C GLN A 15 -1.04 -22.42 -3.08
N LEU A 16 -1.80 -22.78 -2.03
CA LEU A 16 -2.19 -24.16 -1.77
C LEU A 16 -3.08 -24.72 -2.87
N ALA A 17 -4.02 -23.92 -3.39
CA ALA A 17 -4.88 -24.35 -4.48
C ALA A 17 -4.08 -24.67 -5.76
N ILE A 18 -3.07 -23.88 -6.08
CA ILE A 18 -2.17 -24.12 -7.21
C ILE A 18 -1.31 -25.37 -6.96
N ALA A 19 -0.72 -25.50 -5.77
CA ALA A 19 0.10 -26.66 -5.40
C ALA A 19 -0.69 -27.97 -5.45
N ALA A 20 -1.92 -27.98 -4.92
CA ALA A 20 -2.79 -29.16 -4.95
C ALA A 20 -3.17 -29.59 -6.40
N ARG A 21 -3.47 -28.61 -7.27
CA ARG A 21 -3.69 -28.88 -8.69
C ARG A 21 -2.46 -29.54 -9.34
N ASP A 22 -1.30 -28.98 -9.10
CA ASP A 22 -0.05 -29.46 -9.72
C ASP A 22 0.33 -30.84 -9.17
N ALA A 23 0.15 -31.09 -7.88
CA ALA A 23 0.34 -32.40 -7.28
C ALA A 23 -0.61 -33.46 -7.88
N PHE A 24 -1.89 -33.09 -8.09
CA PHE A 24 -2.83 -33.99 -8.77
C PHE A 24 -2.38 -34.31 -10.20
N HIS A 25 -1.91 -33.32 -10.95
CA HIS A 25 -1.41 -33.54 -12.31
C HIS A 25 -0.16 -34.44 -12.34
N MET A 26 0.71 -34.36 -11.33
CA MET A 26 1.91 -35.19 -11.26
C MET A 26 1.64 -36.63 -10.84
N LEU A 27 0.77 -36.81 -9.84
CA LEU A 27 0.55 -38.12 -9.20
C LEU A 27 -0.55 -38.92 -9.92
N GLY A 28 -1.58 -38.23 -10.41
CA GLY A 28 -2.79 -38.88 -10.94
C GLY A 28 -3.60 -39.59 -9.86
N PRO A 29 -4.74 -40.19 -10.24
CA PRO A 29 -5.53 -41.00 -9.34
C PRO A 29 -4.86 -42.36 -9.06
N PRO A 30 -5.01 -42.94 -7.84
CA PRO A 30 -5.77 -42.38 -6.72
C PRO A 30 -4.99 -41.46 -5.82
N GLU A 31 -3.64 -41.45 -5.85
CA GLU A 31 -2.75 -40.72 -4.93
C GLU A 31 -2.98 -39.22 -4.98
N GLY A 32 -3.24 -38.67 -6.15
CA GLY A 32 -3.52 -37.23 -6.36
C GLY A 32 -4.80 -36.70 -5.69
N TYR A 33 -5.67 -37.58 -5.20
CA TYR A 33 -6.87 -37.13 -4.47
C TYR A 33 -6.55 -36.58 -3.08
N LEU A 34 -5.45 -37.01 -2.44
CA LEU A 34 -5.10 -36.56 -1.12
C LEU A 34 -4.73 -35.06 -1.07
N PRO A 35 -3.88 -34.51 -1.94
CA PRO A 35 -3.66 -33.07 -2.03
C PRO A 35 -4.94 -32.26 -2.30
N LEU A 36 -5.84 -32.77 -3.12
CA LEU A 36 -7.12 -32.10 -3.36
C LEU A 36 -8.01 -32.08 -2.12
N ALA A 37 -8.05 -33.19 -1.36
CA ALA A 37 -8.80 -33.25 -0.09
C ALA A 37 -8.22 -32.26 0.95
N GLU A 38 -6.91 -32.18 1.09
CA GLU A 38 -6.22 -31.22 1.93
C GLU A 38 -6.58 -29.78 1.54
N MET A 39 -6.51 -29.45 0.27
CA MET A 39 -6.91 -28.14 -0.27
C MET A 39 -8.36 -27.80 0.07
N VAL A 40 -9.28 -28.75 -0.14
CA VAL A 40 -10.71 -28.52 0.15
C VAL A 40 -10.94 -28.22 1.63
N ILE A 41 -10.32 -28.98 2.54
CA ILE A 41 -10.43 -28.75 3.99
C ILE A 41 -9.87 -27.37 4.34
N TYR A 42 -8.68 -27.03 3.83
CA TYR A 42 -8.04 -25.75 4.09
C TYR A 42 -8.91 -24.58 3.63
N LEU A 43 -9.36 -24.60 2.38
CA LEU A 43 -10.19 -23.53 1.80
C LEU A 43 -11.56 -23.41 2.51
N ALA A 44 -12.13 -24.53 2.96
CA ALA A 44 -13.39 -24.54 3.68
C ALA A 44 -13.29 -23.86 5.05
N THR A 45 -12.17 -24.05 5.73
CA THR A 45 -11.92 -23.55 7.11
C THR A 45 -11.20 -22.20 7.16
N ALA A 46 -10.63 -21.72 6.06
CA ALA A 46 -9.94 -20.45 5.99
C ALA A 46 -10.88 -19.26 6.27
N PRO A 47 -10.38 -18.16 6.87
CA PRO A 47 -11.15 -16.94 7.02
C PRO A 47 -11.54 -16.37 5.65
N LYS A 48 -12.68 -15.70 5.58
CA LYS A 48 -13.26 -15.21 4.31
C LYS A 48 -13.13 -13.69 4.20
N SER A 49 -12.73 -13.22 2.99
CA SER A 49 -12.78 -11.81 2.60
C SER A 49 -12.89 -11.69 1.08
N ASN A 50 -13.78 -10.84 0.63
CA ASN A 50 -13.91 -10.45 -0.78
C ASN A 50 -13.35 -9.04 -1.04
N ALA A 51 -12.54 -8.49 -0.11
CA ALA A 51 -12.03 -7.13 -0.22
C ALA A 51 -11.19 -6.91 -1.48
N SER A 52 -10.38 -7.88 -1.89
CA SER A 52 -9.61 -7.82 -3.14
C SER A 52 -10.52 -7.79 -4.38
N TYR A 53 -11.60 -8.56 -4.40
CA TYR A 53 -12.58 -8.55 -5.48
C TYR A 53 -13.28 -7.20 -5.60
N ARG A 54 -13.75 -6.63 -4.46
CA ARG A 54 -14.37 -5.31 -4.43
C ARG A 54 -13.40 -4.22 -4.87
N GLY A 55 -12.15 -4.28 -4.39
CA GLY A 55 -11.09 -3.33 -4.76
C GLY A 55 -10.81 -3.34 -6.25
N LEU A 56 -10.69 -4.53 -6.87
CA LEU A 56 -10.52 -4.67 -8.31
C LEU A 56 -11.71 -4.08 -9.08
N SER A 57 -12.94 -4.38 -8.65
CA SER A 57 -14.16 -3.89 -9.33
C SER A 57 -14.22 -2.36 -9.29
N ALA A 58 -13.98 -1.75 -8.12
CA ALA A 58 -13.95 -0.30 -7.97
C ALA A 58 -12.84 0.37 -8.80
N ALA A 59 -11.64 -0.22 -8.84
CA ALA A 59 -10.53 0.30 -9.64
C ALA A 59 -10.83 0.23 -11.15
N LEU A 60 -11.45 -0.85 -11.63
CA LEU A 60 -11.84 -0.99 -13.02
C LEU A 60 -12.95 -0.01 -13.42
N GLU A 61 -13.90 0.26 -12.53
CA GLU A 61 -14.95 1.26 -12.75
C GLU A 61 -14.34 2.67 -12.84
N ALA A 62 -13.50 3.06 -11.88
CA ALA A 62 -12.81 4.33 -11.90
C ALA A 62 -11.96 4.50 -13.18
N ALA A 63 -11.26 3.47 -13.63
CA ALA A 63 -10.48 3.53 -14.87
C ALA A 63 -11.36 3.69 -16.13
N ARG A 64 -12.59 3.18 -16.14
CA ARG A 64 -13.54 3.39 -17.24
C ARG A 64 -14.11 4.80 -17.24
N GLU A 65 -14.34 5.38 -16.07
CA GLU A 65 -14.86 6.74 -15.90
C GLU A 65 -13.80 7.81 -16.19
N THR A 66 -12.52 7.47 -16.05
CA THR A 66 -11.39 8.40 -16.25
C THR A 66 -10.41 7.92 -17.33
N PRO A 67 -10.87 7.66 -18.58
CA PRO A 67 -10.01 7.06 -19.62
C PRO A 67 -8.86 7.96 -20.08
N ALA A 68 -8.94 9.26 -19.82
CA ALA A 68 -7.90 10.24 -20.16
C ALA A 68 -6.98 10.58 -18.98
N ALA A 69 -7.21 9.98 -17.81
CA ALA A 69 -6.41 10.24 -16.61
C ALA A 69 -4.93 9.90 -16.84
N GLN A 70 -4.07 10.82 -16.46
CA GLN A 70 -2.64 10.71 -16.73
C GLN A 70 -1.88 10.33 -15.47
N VAL A 71 -0.90 9.45 -15.62
CA VAL A 71 0.05 9.12 -14.53
C VAL A 71 0.72 10.43 -14.05
N PRO A 72 0.83 10.65 -12.73
CA PRO A 72 1.51 11.83 -12.18
C PRO A 72 2.93 12.00 -12.70
N MET A 73 3.34 13.25 -12.97
CA MET A 73 4.62 13.56 -13.63
C MET A 73 5.84 13.01 -12.88
N HIS A 74 5.84 13.07 -11.56
CA HIS A 74 6.95 12.62 -10.71
C HIS A 74 7.23 11.12 -10.77
N ILE A 75 6.26 10.28 -11.18
CA ILE A 75 6.45 8.83 -11.34
C ILE A 75 6.52 8.37 -12.81
N ARG A 76 6.52 9.31 -13.77
CA ARG A 76 6.74 8.98 -15.18
C ARG A 76 8.22 8.77 -15.44
N ASN A 77 8.56 7.69 -16.14
CA ASN A 77 9.94 7.46 -16.58
C ASN A 77 10.39 8.55 -17.56
N ALA A 78 11.63 9.02 -17.41
CA ALA A 78 12.26 10.04 -18.26
C ALA A 78 13.53 9.48 -18.96
N PRO A 79 13.43 8.48 -19.85
CA PRO A 79 14.60 7.88 -20.50
C PRO A 79 15.27 8.80 -21.54
N THR A 80 14.55 9.79 -22.06
CA THR A 80 15.11 10.71 -23.05
C THR A 80 15.30 12.12 -22.48
N ARG A 81 16.18 12.91 -23.13
CA ARG A 81 16.41 14.31 -22.76
C ARG A 81 15.11 15.14 -22.86
N LEU A 82 14.33 14.95 -23.93
CA LEU A 82 13.07 15.65 -24.12
C LEU A 82 12.08 15.39 -23.00
N MET A 83 11.98 14.13 -22.52
CA MET A 83 11.09 13.79 -21.40
C MET A 83 11.51 14.50 -20.11
N LYS A 84 12.82 14.62 -19.85
CA LYS A 84 13.35 15.38 -18.70
C LYS A 84 13.02 16.88 -18.84
N GLU A 85 13.19 17.46 -20.02
CA GLU A 85 12.83 18.85 -20.33
C GLU A 85 11.33 19.13 -20.17
N LEU A 86 10.48 18.10 -20.39
CA LEU A 86 9.05 18.15 -20.15
C LEU A 86 8.66 17.93 -18.67
N GLY A 87 9.62 17.79 -17.74
CA GLY A 87 9.38 17.63 -16.31
C GLY A 87 9.02 16.20 -15.86
N TYR A 88 9.24 15.18 -16.71
CA TYR A 88 9.05 13.79 -16.30
C TYR A 88 10.05 13.40 -15.23
N ASN A 89 9.59 12.67 -14.20
CA ASN A 89 10.38 12.25 -13.04
C ASN A 89 10.83 13.42 -12.12
N GLU A 90 10.32 14.63 -12.34
CA GLU A 90 10.63 15.76 -11.48
C GLU A 90 9.97 15.58 -10.10
N GLY A 91 10.78 15.70 -9.03
CA GLY A 91 10.31 15.48 -7.66
C GLY A 91 10.18 14.01 -7.27
N TYR A 92 10.66 13.05 -8.09
CA TYR A 92 10.69 11.64 -7.71
C TYR A 92 11.51 11.43 -6.44
N GLN A 93 10.93 10.71 -5.49
CA GLN A 93 11.60 10.32 -4.24
C GLN A 93 11.76 8.81 -4.20
N TYR A 94 12.97 8.36 -3.86
CA TYR A 94 13.27 6.95 -3.75
C TYR A 94 13.00 6.45 -2.33
N ALA A 95 12.03 5.54 -2.18
CA ALA A 95 11.55 5.10 -0.87
C ALA A 95 12.65 4.53 0.04
N HIS A 96 13.65 3.83 -0.53
CA HIS A 96 14.75 3.27 0.27
C HIS A 96 15.74 4.32 0.81
N SER A 97 15.62 5.58 0.40
CA SER A 97 16.45 6.68 0.89
C SER A 97 15.89 7.37 2.14
N VAL A 98 14.73 6.95 2.59
CA VAL A 98 14.06 7.53 3.77
C VAL A 98 13.87 6.48 4.86
N PRO A 99 13.83 6.92 6.14
CA PRO A 99 13.40 6.03 7.24
C PRO A 99 12.05 5.39 6.90
N GLU A 100 11.77 4.22 7.45
CA GLU A 100 10.53 3.44 7.25
C GLU A 100 10.29 2.98 5.79
N ALA A 101 11.16 3.33 4.83
CA ALA A 101 11.00 3.03 3.40
C ALA A 101 9.60 3.39 2.83
N TYR A 102 8.98 4.43 3.39
CA TYR A 102 7.67 4.95 3.00
C TYR A 102 7.73 6.44 2.70
N ILE A 103 7.22 6.83 1.55
CA ILE A 103 7.12 8.23 1.12
C ILE A 103 5.64 8.59 0.99
N PRO A 104 5.14 9.58 1.75
CA PRO A 104 3.74 10.01 1.68
C PRO A 104 3.52 10.94 0.48
N GLN A 105 3.51 10.36 -0.72
CA GLN A 105 3.21 11.09 -1.94
C GLN A 105 1.98 10.50 -2.65
N GLU A 106 1.40 11.28 -3.58
CA GLU A 106 0.25 10.84 -4.36
C GLU A 106 0.71 10.03 -5.57
N TYR A 107 0.10 8.89 -5.80
CA TYR A 107 0.40 7.99 -6.92
C TYR A 107 -0.73 7.90 -7.95
N LEU A 108 -1.93 8.31 -7.54
CA LEU A 108 -3.10 8.31 -8.42
C LEU A 108 -3.12 9.59 -9.29
N PRO A 109 -3.72 9.52 -10.48
CA PRO A 109 -4.06 10.69 -11.26
C PRO A 109 -4.84 11.73 -10.46
N GLU A 110 -4.79 13.00 -10.90
CA GLU A 110 -5.47 14.10 -10.20
C GLU A 110 -6.97 13.85 -10.02
N GLU A 111 -7.62 13.28 -11.05
CA GLU A 111 -9.03 12.96 -11.06
C GLU A 111 -9.43 11.89 -10.03
N LEU A 112 -8.46 11.06 -9.63
CA LEU A 112 -8.65 9.98 -8.66
C LEU A 112 -7.97 10.25 -7.32
N ARG A 113 -7.49 11.46 -7.09
CA ARG A 113 -6.81 11.83 -5.84
C ARG A 113 -7.69 11.55 -4.64
N GLY A 114 -7.12 10.82 -3.67
CA GLY A 114 -7.82 10.45 -2.45
C GLY A 114 -8.77 9.26 -2.58
N SER A 115 -8.88 8.64 -3.76
CA SER A 115 -9.66 7.42 -3.92
C SER A 115 -9.05 6.27 -3.14
N VAL A 116 -9.89 5.46 -2.51
CA VAL A 116 -9.52 4.24 -1.80
C VAL A 116 -10.23 3.07 -2.45
N PHE A 117 -9.49 2.18 -3.08
CA PHE A 117 -10.05 1.01 -3.76
C PHE A 117 -10.05 -0.25 -2.90
N TYR A 118 -9.12 -0.37 -1.95
CA TYR A 118 -9.00 -1.54 -1.10
C TYR A 118 -9.20 -1.17 0.36
N GLU A 119 -10.16 -1.83 0.98
CA GLU A 119 -10.47 -1.74 2.40
C GLU A 119 -10.35 -3.14 3.02
N PRO A 120 -9.34 -3.38 3.89
CA PRO A 120 -9.13 -4.68 4.49
C PRO A 120 -10.29 -5.09 5.39
N GLY A 121 -10.64 -6.36 5.35
CA GLY A 121 -11.61 -6.95 6.26
C GLY A 121 -11.06 -7.18 7.67
N PRO A 122 -11.93 -7.56 8.63
CA PRO A 122 -11.54 -7.73 10.04
C PRO A 122 -10.98 -9.12 10.36
N TYR A 123 -10.69 -9.98 9.37
CA TYR A 123 -10.31 -11.36 9.59
C TYR A 123 -8.93 -11.71 9.02
N GLY A 124 -8.28 -12.70 9.62
CA GLY A 124 -7.04 -13.27 9.14
C GLY A 124 -5.92 -12.25 8.98
N PHE A 125 -5.15 -12.37 7.89
CA PHE A 125 -4.01 -11.50 7.58
C PHE A 125 -4.42 -10.04 7.28
N GLU A 126 -5.66 -9.79 6.88
CA GLU A 126 -6.13 -8.42 6.64
C GLU A 126 -6.10 -7.52 7.88
N LYS A 127 -6.12 -8.10 9.09
CA LYS A 127 -5.86 -7.36 10.33
C LYS A 127 -4.48 -6.69 10.35
N GLU A 128 -3.47 -7.39 9.85
CA GLU A 128 -2.10 -6.86 9.78
C GLU A 128 -1.97 -5.82 8.65
N VAL A 129 -2.68 -6.04 7.54
CA VAL A 129 -2.78 -5.05 6.47
C VAL A 129 -3.43 -3.76 6.99
N ALA A 130 -4.54 -3.87 7.73
CA ALA A 130 -5.24 -2.72 8.32
C ALA A 130 -4.32 -1.90 9.25
N LYS A 131 -3.56 -2.56 10.13
CA LYS A 131 -2.58 -1.90 11.01
C LYS A 131 -1.50 -1.15 10.20
N ARG A 132 -1.00 -1.76 9.13
CA ARG A 132 0.00 -1.15 8.27
C ARG A 132 -0.54 0.07 7.54
N LEU A 133 -1.76 -0.01 7.00
CA LEU A 133 -2.41 1.11 6.32
C LEU A 133 -2.67 2.27 7.29
N ALA A 134 -3.12 1.98 8.51
CA ALA A 134 -3.30 2.99 9.55
C ALA A 134 -1.96 3.69 9.90
N TRP A 135 -0.89 2.92 10.07
CA TRP A 135 0.44 3.47 10.33
C TRP A 135 0.94 4.38 9.18
N TRP A 136 0.72 3.98 7.92
CA TRP A 136 1.05 4.82 6.77
C TRP A 136 0.21 6.10 6.71
N ALA A 137 -1.08 6.01 7.07
CA ALA A 137 -1.93 7.20 7.16
C ALA A 137 -1.42 8.18 8.22
N ASP A 138 -0.98 7.70 9.38
CA ASP A 138 -0.38 8.51 10.42
C ASP A 138 0.93 9.18 9.97
N LEU A 139 1.79 8.47 9.22
CA LEU A 139 3.00 9.04 8.64
C LEU A 139 2.66 10.15 7.62
N LYS A 140 1.68 9.91 6.75
CA LYS A 140 1.21 10.91 5.77
C LYS A 140 0.68 12.17 6.46
N ALA A 141 -0.09 12.02 7.55
CA ALA A 141 -0.62 13.13 8.32
C ALA A 141 0.50 13.97 8.98
N LYS A 142 1.53 13.34 9.54
CA LYS A 142 2.67 14.04 10.16
C LYS A 142 3.46 14.89 9.18
N VAL A 143 3.63 14.43 7.94
CA VAL A 143 4.36 15.19 6.89
C VAL A 143 3.49 16.32 6.35
N SER A 144 2.18 16.18 6.31
CA SER A 144 1.24 17.20 5.82
C SER A 144 0.99 18.33 6.83
N THR A 145 1.38 18.15 8.09
CA THR A 145 1.24 19.19 9.12
C THR A 145 2.52 20.02 9.13
N PRO A 146 2.49 21.34 8.80
CA PRO A 146 3.66 22.19 8.93
C PRO A 146 4.11 22.21 10.39
N PRO A 147 5.44 22.26 10.66
CA PRO A 147 5.92 22.34 12.03
C PRO A 147 5.30 23.55 12.71
N SER A 148 4.69 23.34 13.87
CA SER A 148 4.21 24.43 14.72
C SER A 148 5.37 25.42 14.95
N PRO A 149 5.16 26.75 14.83
CA PRO A 149 6.21 27.72 15.09
C PRO A 149 6.68 27.49 16.51
N GLN A 150 7.93 27.06 16.67
CA GLN A 150 8.59 27.00 17.95
C GLN A 150 8.60 28.43 18.49
N GLY A 151 7.87 28.65 19.57
CA GLY A 151 7.84 29.93 20.24
C GLY A 151 9.24 30.34 20.58
N ASP A 152 9.66 31.45 20.02
CA ASP A 152 10.87 32.18 20.32
C ASP A 152 10.81 32.54 21.82
N LYS A 153 11.48 31.75 22.63
CA LYS A 153 11.79 32.14 24.02
C LYS A 153 13.02 33.01 23.97
N SER A 154 12.88 34.22 23.46
CA SER A 154 13.73 35.34 23.85
C SER A 154 13.39 35.71 25.29
N GLY A 155 14.00 34.99 26.21
CA GLY A 155 14.01 35.26 27.63
C GLY A 155 15.24 36.08 27.99
N ASP A 156 15.03 37.35 28.06
CA ASP A 156 15.51 38.27 29.10
C ASP A 156 16.84 37.90 29.80
N GLY A 157 17.90 38.58 29.41
CA GLY A 157 19.14 38.65 30.16
C GLY A 157 19.07 39.72 31.26
N PRO A 158 19.50 39.47 32.48
CA PRO A 158 19.68 40.53 33.43
C PRO A 158 21.06 41.23 33.26
N ASN A 159 20.96 42.52 33.09
CA ASN A 159 21.94 43.55 33.31
C ASN A 159 22.43 43.53 34.76
N ALA A 160 23.73 43.56 34.98
CA ALA A 160 24.39 44.10 36.19
C ALA A 160 25.89 44.26 35.88
N LYS A 161 26.37 45.47 35.66
CA LYS A 161 26.94 46.45 36.55
C LYS A 161 28.15 45.97 37.36
N GLU A 162 29.20 46.76 37.13
CA GLU A 162 30.19 47.28 38.11
C GLU A 162 31.25 46.29 38.58
N GLN A 163 32.46 46.66 38.54
CA GLN A 163 33.41 47.65 38.99
C GLN A 163 34.76 47.03 39.24
N GLU A 164 35.79 47.78 38.83
CA GLU A 164 37.06 48.05 39.50
C GLU A 164 37.88 46.91 40.11
N LYS A 165 38.98 46.63 39.57
CA LYS A 165 40.36 47.11 39.96
C LYS A 165 41.38 46.51 39.00
#